data_2aac1f941a889124f9de9e194523f6c1
#
_entry.id   2aac1f941a889124f9de9e194523f6c1
#
_cell.length_a   1.000
_cell.length_b   1.000
_cell.length_c   1.000
_cell.angle_alpha   90.00
_cell.angle_beta   90.00
_cell.angle_gamma   90.00
#
_symmetry.space_group_name_H-M   'P 1'
#
loop_
_entity.id
_entity.type
_entity.pdbx_description
1 polymer ?
#
loop_
_entity_poly.entity_id
_entity_poly.type
_entity_poly.pdbx_seq_one_letter_code
_entity_poly.pdbx_strand_id
1 'polypeptide(L)'
;MENFEKLQKVLYILKRSGSKNEKWIVEGWYEDKKDLNTQMFICDDGNIKILSVKEQILEGTVYKGSIFPVELPDDVKSKYLTALEKAGSELYRDGVRGIVGIDSIVTEQEIFPIIEINVRFTLSTYLSMLPLRFPDRYFCSMYYRIFLSEKWNYTEITKKLVRVGLAFDTKTREGIFCYNHACVDRDILGKTGRLFVIMIAKQRTNLQKLRFKLEQLLEEAKY
;
A
#
# COMPACT_ATOMS: atom_id res chain seq x y z
N MET A 1 -11.82 -14.18 -14.49
CA MET A 1 -11.88 -14.69 -15.88
C MET A 1 -13.24 -15.37 -16.03
N GLU A 2 -14.10 -14.84 -16.87
CA GLU A 2 -15.53 -15.17 -16.86
C GLU A 2 -15.88 -16.56 -17.45
N ASN A 3 -14.98 -17.16 -18.20
CA ASN A 3 -15.23 -18.49 -18.73
C ASN A 3 -13.94 -19.23 -19.15
N PHE A 4 -14.07 -20.53 -19.36
CA PHE A 4 -12.99 -21.43 -19.74
C PHE A 4 -12.36 -21.08 -21.10
N GLU A 5 -13.12 -20.53 -22.04
CA GLU A 5 -12.59 -20.13 -23.35
C GLU A 5 -11.61 -18.97 -23.25
N LYS A 6 -11.89 -17.96 -22.41
CA LYS A 6 -10.95 -16.86 -22.15
C LYS A 6 -9.66 -17.38 -21.50
N LEU A 7 -9.77 -18.34 -20.57
CA LEU A 7 -8.61 -18.98 -19.96
C LEU A 7 -7.74 -19.68 -21.03
N GLN A 8 -8.34 -20.48 -21.91
CA GLN A 8 -7.61 -21.16 -22.97
C GLN A 8 -6.88 -20.20 -23.90
N LYS A 9 -7.53 -19.06 -24.27
CA LYS A 9 -6.90 -18.00 -25.10
C LYS A 9 -5.69 -17.40 -24.41
N VAL A 10 -5.81 -17.08 -23.11
CA VAL A 10 -4.69 -16.51 -22.33
C VAL A 10 -3.54 -17.51 -22.24
N LEU A 11 -3.81 -18.77 -21.91
CA LEU A 11 -2.77 -19.83 -21.87
C LEU A 11 -2.09 -20.04 -23.22
N TYR A 12 -2.83 -19.97 -24.33
CA TYR A 12 -2.29 -20.04 -25.68
C TYR A 12 -1.33 -18.88 -25.97
N ILE A 13 -1.72 -17.65 -25.62
CA ILE A 13 -0.88 -16.45 -25.78
C ILE A 13 0.39 -16.58 -24.95
N LEU A 14 0.28 -16.96 -23.69
CA LEU A 14 1.40 -17.13 -22.76
C LEU A 14 2.41 -18.18 -23.25
N LYS A 15 1.93 -19.30 -23.76
CA LYS A 15 2.79 -20.34 -24.38
C LYS A 15 3.55 -19.81 -25.60
N ARG A 16 2.92 -18.96 -26.43
CA ARG A 16 3.56 -18.37 -27.62
C ARG A 16 4.51 -17.22 -27.30
N SER A 17 4.34 -16.55 -26.18
CA SER A 17 5.23 -15.45 -25.75
C SER A 17 6.60 -15.91 -25.26
N GLY A 18 6.91 -17.20 -25.38
CA GLY A 18 8.20 -17.76 -24.99
C GLY A 18 8.37 -18.00 -23.49
N SER A 19 7.25 -17.99 -22.73
CA SER A 19 7.28 -18.40 -21.33
C SER A 19 7.74 -19.86 -21.23
N LYS A 20 8.84 -20.09 -20.54
CA LYS A 20 9.39 -21.43 -20.26
C LYS A 20 8.62 -22.17 -19.14
N ASN A 21 7.62 -21.52 -18.55
CA ASN A 21 6.84 -22.12 -17.47
C ASN A 21 5.85 -23.14 -18.03
N GLU A 22 5.95 -24.35 -17.56
CA GLU A 22 5.05 -25.46 -17.93
C GLU A 22 3.83 -25.56 -17.00
N LYS A 23 3.86 -24.87 -15.86
CA LYS A 23 2.80 -24.91 -14.84
C LYS A 23 2.27 -23.51 -14.58
N TRP A 24 0.94 -23.42 -14.43
CA TRP A 24 0.22 -22.19 -14.17
C TRP A 24 -0.70 -22.39 -12.98
N ILE A 25 -0.77 -21.39 -12.11
CA ILE A 25 -1.75 -21.33 -11.03
C ILE A 25 -2.89 -20.44 -11.54
N VAL A 26 -4.12 -20.93 -11.39
CA VAL A 26 -5.34 -20.19 -11.71
C VAL A 26 -6.17 -20.08 -10.46
N GLU A 27 -6.48 -18.86 -10.04
CA GLU A 27 -7.19 -18.58 -8.81
C GLU A 27 -8.44 -17.74 -9.11
N GLY A 28 -9.42 -17.79 -8.21
CA GLY A 28 -10.60 -16.94 -8.26
C GLY A 28 -10.23 -15.45 -8.11
N TRP A 29 -10.94 -14.60 -8.81
CA TRP A 29 -10.80 -13.15 -8.69
C TRP A 29 -12.06 -12.55 -8.10
N TYR A 30 -11.91 -11.81 -7.01
CA TYR A 30 -13.00 -11.10 -6.35
C TYR A 30 -12.94 -9.63 -6.77
N GLU A 31 -14.03 -9.10 -7.33
CA GLU A 31 -14.09 -7.68 -7.76
C GLU A 31 -14.41 -6.77 -6.56
N ASP A 32 -15.42 -7.14 -5.76
CA ASP A 32 -15.84 -6.40 -4.57
C ASP A 32 -15.07 -6.87 -3.34
N LYS A 33 -13.84 -6.36 -3.20
CA LYS A 33 -12.94 -6.75 -2.13
C LYS A 33 -12.18 -5.55 -1.57
N LYS A 34 -11.71 -5.70 -0.34
CA LYS A 34 -10.64 -4.89 0.23
C LYS A 34 -9.36 -5.71 0.26
N ASP A 35 -8.33 -5.19 -0.36
CA ASP A 35 -6.99 -5.76 -0.27
C ASP A 35 -6.32 -5.23 0.99
N LEU A 36 -5.86 -6.12 1.85
CA LEU A 36 -5.19 -5.77 3.09
C LEU A 36 -3.72 -6.17 3.03
N ASN A 37 -2.89 -5.41 3.72
CA ASN A 37 -1.50 -5.78 4.01
C ASN A 37 -1.26 -5.66 5.51
N THR A 38 -0.92 -6.78 6.13
CA THR A 38 -0.48 -6.82 7.52
C THR A 38 1.03 -6.87 7.59
N GLN A 39 1.59 -6.07 8.48
CA GLN A 39 2.99 -6.17 8.86
C GLN A 39 3.08 -6.77 10.25
N MET A 40 3.86 -7.82 10.40
CA MET A 40 4.14 -8.45 11.68
C MET A 40 5.64 -8.55 11.93
N PHE A 41 5.99 -8.72 13.19
CA PHE A 41 7.35 -8.99 13.62
C PHE A 41 7.36 -10.29 14.41
N ILE A 42 8.15 -11.25 13.96
CA ILE A 42 8.37 -12.54 14.61
C ILE A 42 9.63 -12.41 15.49
N CYS A 43 9.43 -12.43 16.80
CA CYS A 43 10.51 -12.28 17.77
C CYS A 43 11.33 -13.58 17.91
N ASP A 44 12.55 -13.48 18.44
CA ASP A 44 13.43 -14.62 18.67
C ASP A 44 12.85 -15.62 19.70
N ASP A 45 12.06 -15.13 20.64
CA ASP A 45 11.36 -15.91 21.67
C ASP A 45 10.03 -16.54 21.19
N GLY A 46 9.67 -16.36 19.91
CA GLY A 46 8.44 -16.87 19.30
C GLY A 46 7.21 -15.97 19.45
N ASN A 47 7.31 -14.83 20.14
CA ASN A 47 6.22 -13.87 20.21
C ASN A 47 5.96 -13.24 18.84
N ILE A 48 4.68 -13.18 18.45
CA ILE A 48 4.22 -12.57 17.21
C ILE A 48 3.63 -11.20 17.53
N LYS A 49 4.20 -10.15 16.95
CA LYS A 49 3.72 -8.77 17.11
C LYS A 49 3.10 -8.28 15.80
N ILE A 50 1.79 -8.05 15.78
CA ILE A 50 1.13 -7.38 14.65
C ILE A 50 1.44 -5.89 14.78
N LEU A 51 2.23 -5.37 13.83
CA LEU A 51 2.66 -3.97 13.81
C LEU A 51 1.58 -3.06 13.22
N SER A 52 0.91 -3.52 12.18
CA SER A 52 -0.18 -2.76 11.54
C SER A 52 -0.97 -3.64 10.58
N VAL A 53 -2.24 -3.27 10.39
CA VAL A 53 -3.11 -3.74 9.31
C VAL A 53 -3.48 -2.51 8.48
N LYS A 54 -3.30 -2.60 7.18
CA LYS A 54 -3.53 -1.51 6.22
C LYS A 54 -4.41 -1.98 5.07
N GLU A 55 -5.29 -1.11 4.61
CA GLU A 55 -6.00 -1.28 3.35
C GLU A 55 -5.09 -0.82 2.20
N GLN A 56 -4.89 -1.67 1.21
CA GLN A 56 -4.07 -1.35 0.04
C GLN A 56 -4.89 -0.54 -0.97
N ILE A 57 -4.27 0.45 -1.56
CA ILE A 57 -4.79 1.19 -2.71
C ILE A 57 -4.13 0.60 -3.94
N LEU A 58 -4.92 0.00 -4.80
CA LEU A 58 -4.45 -0.61 -6.05
C LEU A 58 -4.98 0.18 -7.26
N GLU A 59 -4.22 0.17 -8.34
CA GLU A 59 -4.66 0.55 -9.68
C GLU A 59 -4.48 -0.66 -10.58
N GLY A 60 -5.60 -1.35 -10.87
CA GLY A 60 -5.56 -2.71 -11.38
C GLY A 60 -4.91 -3.64 -10.35
N THR A 61 -3.78 -4.25 -10.70
CA THR A 61 -2.98 -5.09 -9.80
C THR A 61 -1.76 -4.37 -9.21
N VAL A 62 -1.59 -3.06 -9.52
CA VAL A 62 -0.40 -2.31 -9.12
C VAL A 62 -0.66 -1.59 -7.81
N TYR A 63 0.13 -1.89 -6.78
CA TYR A 63 0.12 -1.16 -5.51
C TYR A 63 0.45 0.33 -5.72
N LYS A 64 -0.38 1.20 -5.18
CA LYS A 64 -0.23 2.66 -5.22
C LYS A 64 -0.06 3.29 -3.85
N GLY A 65 -0.49 2.61 -2.81
CA GLY A 65 -0.45 3.14 -1.47
C GLY A 65 -1.23 2.33 -0.46
N SER A 66 -1.38 2.88 0.73
CA SER A 66 -2.14 2.25 1.82
C SER A 66 -2.88 3.28 2.65
N ILE A 67 -4.05 2.88 3.16
CA ILE A 67 -4.80 3.64 4.17
C ILE A 67 -4.80 2.86 5.48
N PHE A 68 -4.61 3.53 6.60
CA PHE A 68 -4.68 2.92 7.92
C PHE A 68 -4.96 3.96 9.04
N PRO A 69 -5.50 3.55 10.19
CA PRO A 69 -5.93 2.19 10.49
C PRO A 69 -7.05 1.73 9.56
N VAL A 70 -7.17 0.41 9.38
CA VAL A 70 -8.29 -0.18 8.67
C VAL A 70 -9.46 -0.39 9.63
N GLU A 71 -10.66 -0.14 9.15
CA GLU A 71 -11.91 -0.40 9.87
C GLU A 71 -12.49 -1.72 9.38
N LEU A 72 -12.54 -2.71 10.26
CA LEU A 72 -13.15 -4.02 10.03
C LEU A 72 -14.18 -4.27 11.12
N PRO A 73 -15.29 -4.97 10.84
CA PRO A 73 -16.20 -5.47 11.86
C PRO A 73 -15.44 -6.31 12.90
N ASP A 74 -15.85 -6.23 14.17
CA ASP A 74 -15.09 -6.84 15.27
C ASP A 74 -14.94 -8.36 15.14
N ASP A 75 -15.97 -9.04 14.65
CA ASP A 75 -15.94 -10.48 14.40
C ASP A 75 -14.95 -10.86 13.27
N VAL A 76 -14.94 -10.09 12.19
CA VAL A 76 -14.00 -10.24 11.07
C VAL A 76 -12.58 -9.98 11.54
N LYS A 77 -12.40 -8.88 12.29
CA LYS A 77 -11.09 -8.50 12.85
C LYS A 77 -10.53 -9.57 13.77
N SER A 78 -11.36 -10.12 14.67
CA SER A 78 -10.95 -11.18 15.61
C SER A 78 -10.50 -12.43 14.86
N LYS A 79 -11.30 -12.92 13.90
CA LYS A 79 -10.96 -14.08 13.06
C LYS A 79 -9.67 -13.84 12.28
N TYR A 80 -9.52 -12.65 11.75
CA TYR A 80 -8.34 -12.25 10.97
C TYR A 80 -7.08 -12.28 11.82
N LEU A 81 -7.08 -11.62 12.97
CA LEU A 81 -5.92 -11.57 13.87
C LEU A 81 -5.52 -12.98 14.34
N THR A 82 -6.49 -13.83 14.70
CA THR A 82 -6.23 -15.23 15.06
C THR A 82 -5.54 -16.01 13.94
N ALA A 83 -6.00 -15.81 12.68
CA ALA A 83 -5.37 -16.48 11.54
C ALA A 83 -3.94 -15.97 11.30
N LEU A 84 -3.68 -14.68 11.48
CA LEU A 84 -2.35 -14.07 11.35
C LEU A 84 -1.39 -14.57 12.43
N GLU A 85 -1.83 -14.67 13.69
CA GLU A 85 -1.05 -15.20 14.79
C GLU A 85 -0.67 -16.68 14.56
N LYS A 86 -1.62 -17.47 14.06
CA LYS A 86 -1.35 -18.85 13.66
C LYS A 86 -0.31 -18.93 12.56
N ALA A 87 -0.45 -18.13 11.50
CA ALA A 87 0.52 -18.06 10.41
C ALA A 87 1.91 -17.66 10.90
N GLY A 88 1.98 -16.63 11.76
CA GLY A 88 3.25 -16.21 12.38
C GLY A 88 3.90 -17.31 13.22
N SER A 89 3.10 -18.10 13.95
CA SER A 89 3.59 -19.22 14.74
C SER A 89 4.14 -20.36 13.88
N GLU A 90 3.51 -20.67 12.75
CA GLU A 90 4.04 -21.66 11.80
C GLU A 90 5.36 -21.15 11.17
N LEU A 91 5.39 -19.90 10.73
CA LEU A 91 6.61 -19.28 10.19
C LEU A 91 7.76 -19.29 11.22
N TYR A 92 7.45 -19.07 12.51
CA TYR A 92 8.44 -19.18 13.57
C TYR A 92 9.02 -20.59 13.68
N ARG A 93 8.18 -21.63 13.58
CA ARG A 93 8.62 -23.06 13.59
C ARG A 93 9.49 -23.37 12.39
N ASP A 94 9.21 -22.75 11.25
CA ASP A 94 10.03 -22.85 10.02
C ASP A 94 11.34 -22.04 10.10
N GLY A 95 11.63 -21.41 11.23
CA GLY A 95 12.87 -20.67 11.47
C GLY A 95 12.82 -19.20 11.03
N VAL A 96 11.67 -18.68 10.60
CA VAL A 96 11.51 -17.26 10.21
C VAL A 96 11.60 -16.35 11.44
N ARG A 97 12.38 -15.26 11.32
CA ARG A 97 12.51 -14.19 12.33
C ARG A 97 12.44 -12.83 11.66
N GLY A 98 11.97 -11.83 12.40
CA GLY A 98 11.94 -10.44 11.94
C GLY A 98 10.65 -10.08 11.23
N ILE A 99 10.75 -9.17 10.25
CA ILE A 99 9.60 -8.59 9.56
C ILE A 99 9.01 -9.55 8.52
N VAL A 100 7.68 -9.68 8.57
CA VAL A 100 6.89 -10.41 7.58
C VAL A 100 5.71 -9.54 7.17
N GLY A 101 5.51 -9.40 5.87
CA GLY A 101 4.31 -8.82 5.29
C GLY A 101 3.36 -9.93 4.83
N ILE A 102 2.07 -9.81 5.13
CA ILE A 102 1.03 -10.74 4.66
C ILE A 102 -0.02 -9.95 3.90
N ASP A 103 -0.27 -10.34 2.67
CA ASP A 103 -1.35 -9.82 1.85
C ASP A 103 -2.60 -10.69 2.02
N SER A 104 -3.75 -10.04 2.11
CA SER A 104 -5.02 -10.65 2.46
C SER A 104 -6.15 -9.98 1.69
N ILE A 105 -7.28 -10.68 1.58
CA ILE A 105 -8.49 -10.15 0.94
C ILE A 105 -9.66 -10.26 1.92
N VAL A 106 -10.48 -9.21 1.97
CA VAL A 106 -11.76 -9.19 2.68
C VAL A 106 -12.86 -8.84 1.70
N THR A 107 -13.87 -9.68 1.61
CA THR A 107 -15.14 -9.44 0.91
C THR A 107 -16.24 -9.13 1.94
N GLU A 108 -17.45 -8.85 1.50
CA GLU A 108 -18.61 -8.72 2.42
C GLU A 108 -18.93 -10.01 3.20
N GLN A 109 -18.59 -11.16 2.63
CA GLN A 109 -19.01 -12.47 3.13
C GLN A 109 -17.87 -13.21 3.84
N GLU A 110 -16.63 -12.98 3.44
CA GLU A 110 -15.52 -13.84 3.79
C GLU A 110 -14.19 -13.08 3.89
N ILE A 111 -13.29 -13.62 4.70
CA ILE A 111 -11.89 -13.16 4.76
C ILE A 111 -10.95 -14.27 4.29
N PHE A 112 -10.06 -13.93 3.38
CA PHE A 112 -8.92 -14.74 2.94
C PHE A 112 -7.67 -14.18 3.63
N PRO A 113 -7.30 -14.71 4.79
CA PRO A 113 -6.30 -14.07 5.65
C PRO A 113 -4.88 -14.16 5.11
N ILE A 114 -4.62 -15.09 4.18
CA ILE A 114 -3.29 -15.30 3.62
C ILE A 114 -3.43 -15.54 2.12
N ILE A 115 -3.04 -14.54 1.32
CA ILE A 115 -2.92 -14.64 -0.14
C ILE A 115 -1.44 -14.73 -0.52
N GLU A 116 -0.60 -13.89 0.10
CA GLU A 116 0.83 -13.85 -0.15
C GLU A 116 1.58 -13.60 1.17
N ILE A 117 2.72 -14.27 1.35
CA ILE A 117 3.61 -14.07 2.49
C ILE A 117 4.93 -13.51 1.97
N ASN A 118 5.29 -12.32 2.45
CA ASN A 118 6.50 -11.61 2.10
C ASN A 118 7.46 -11.60 3.31
N VAL A 119 8.39 -12.55 3.38
CA VAL A 119 9.39 -12.65 4.47
C VAL A 119 10.51 -11.62 4.24
N ARG A 120 10.14 -10.35 4.27
CA ARG A 120 11.04 -9.21 4.02
C ARG A 120 10.38 -7.88 4.35
N PHE A 121 11.18 -6.82 4.38
CA PHE A 121 10.63 -5.45 4.36
C PHE A 121 9.86 -5.20 3.06
N THR A 122 8.71 -4.57 3.18
CA THR A 122 7.89 -4.11 2.06
C THR A 122 7.81 -2.58 2.03
N LEU A 123 7.25 -2.01 0.97
CA LEU A 123 7.07 -0.55 0.88
C LEU A 123 6.17 0.04 1.98
N SER A 124 5.38 -0.79 2.65
CA SER A 124 4.49 -0.37 3.72
C SER A 124 5.04 -0.60 5.13
N THR A 125 6.17 -1.29 5.28
CA THR A 125 6.70 -1.68 6.59
C THR A 125 7.01 -0.48 7.49
N TYR A 126 7.72 0.51 6.97
CA TYR A 126 8.11 1.70 7.76
C TYR A 126 6.91 2.56 8.18
N LEU A 127 5.80 2.49 7.45
CA LEU A 127 4.56 3.20 7.80
C LEU A 127 3.93 2.67 9.08
N SER A 128 4.25 1.43 9.47
CA SER A 128 3.71 0.78 10.67
C SER A 128 4.10 1.47 11.97
N MET A 129 5.13 2.32 11.93
CA MET A 129 5.58 3.09 13.10
C MET A 129 4.83 4.41 13.28
N LEU A 130 4.10 4.89 12.28
CA LEU A 130 3.39 6.17 12.36
C LEU A 130 2.34 6.22 13.46
N PRO A 131 1.51 5.17 13.70
CA PRO A 131 0.55 5.17 14.79
C PRO A 131 1.18 5.35 16.18
N LEU A 132 2.42 4.91 16.38
CA LEU A 132 3.14 5.11 17.65
C LEU A 132 3.41 6.61 17.92
N ARG A 133 3.62 7.39 16.86
CA ARG A 133 3.86 8.84 16.97
C ARG A 133 2.57 9.64 16.93
N PHE A 134 1.55 9.12 16.27
CA PHE A 134 0.28 9.78 16.01
C PHE A 134 -0.89 8.81 16.26
N PRO A 135 -1.16 8.38 17.50
CA PRO A 135 -2.10 7.29 17.80
C PRO A 135 -3.55 7.58 17.42
N ASP A 136 -3.92 8.85 17.33
CA ASP A 136 -5.26 9.35 17.08
C ASP A 136 -5.44 9.88 15.64
N ARG A 137 -4.68 9.38 14.68
CA ARG A 137 -4.68 9.84 13.29
C ARG A 137 -4.92 8.71 12.30
N TYR A 138 -5.51 9.11 11.19
CA TYR A 138 -5.58 8.31 9.97
C TYR A 138 -4.45 8.71 9.03
N PHE A 139 -3.98 7.74 8.26
CA PHE A 139 -2.87 7.91 7.34
C PHE A 139 -3.25 7.39 5.96
N CYS A 140 -2.82 8.09 4.94
CA CYS A 140 -2.83 7.61 3.57
C CYS A 140 -1.43 7.80 2.98
N SER A 141 -0.76 6.71 2.70
CA SER A 141 0.47 6.73 1.92
C SER A 141 0.16 6.51 0.47
N MET A 142 0.73 7.33 -0.40
CA MET A 142 0.59 7.19 -1.85
C MET A 142 1.93 7.39 -2.55
N TYR A 143 2.12 6.70 -3.67
CA TYR A 143 3.12 7.13 -4.62
C TYR A 143 2.46 7.49 -5.97
N TYR A 144 2.97 8.57 -6.56
CA TYR A 144 2.54 9.06 -7.86
C TYR A 144 3.67 8.90 -8.86
N ARG A 145 3.32 8.41 -10.06
CA ARG A 145 4.18 8.59 -11.23
C ARG A 145 3.80 9.93 -11.82
N ILE A 146 4.75 10.85 -11.82
CA ILE A 146 4.51 12.22 -12.27
C ILE A 146 5.44 12.57 -13.42
N PHE A 147 4.89 13.32 -14.35
CA PHE A 147 5.64 13.98 -15.39
C PHE A 147 5.43 15.47 -15.14
N LEU A 148 6.47 16.18 -14.78
CA LEU A 148 6.38 17.60 -14.48
C LEU A 148 7.02 18.41 -15.61
N SER A 149 6.38 19.52 -15.96
CA SER A 149 6.93 20.48 -16.91
C SER A 149 8.16 21.20 -16.36
N GLU A 150 8.20 21.38 -15.02
CA GLU A 150 9.29 22.00 -14.29
C GLU A 150 10.04 21.00 -13.40
N LYS A 151 11.30 21.28 -13.13
CA LYS A 151 12.11 20.51 -12.19
C LYS A 151 11.66 20.77 -10.75
N TRP A 152 11.08 19.73 -10.11
CA TRP A 152 10.71 19.80 -8.70
C TRP A 152 11.72 19.04 -7.84
N ASN A 153 12.44 19.76 -7.01
CA ASN A 153 13.18 19.19 -5.91
C ASN A 153 12.31 19.17 -4.64
N TYR A 154 12.83 18.61 -3.55
CA TYR A 154 12.12 18.54 -2.28
C TYR A 154 11.64 19.91 -1.78
N THR A 155 12.49 20.93 -1.91
CA THR A 155 12.18 22.31 -1.48
C THR A 155 11.01 22.88 -2.27
N GLU A 156 10.99 22.69 -3.59
CA GLU A 156 9.92 23.21 -4.45
C GLU A 156 8.59 22.48 -4.18
N ILE A 157 8.63 21.15 -3.99
CA ILE A 157 7.44 20.38 -3.60
C ILE A 157 6.89 20.91 -2.27
N THR A 158 7.74 21.08 -1.26
CA THR A 158 7.34 21.59 0.05
C THR A 158 6.76 23.00 -0.05
N LYS A 159 7.38 23.91 -0.79
CA LYS A 159 6.86 25.26 -1.01
C LYS A 159 5.48 25.25 -1.67
N LYS A 160 5.29 24.41 -2.69
CA LYS A 160 4.01 24.30 -3.37
C LYS A 160 2.92 23.78 -2.41
N LEU A 161 3.21 22.75 -1.61
CA LEU A 161 2.28 22.25 -0.59
C LEU A 161 1.93 23.32 0.46
N VAL A 162 2.91 24.10 0.92
CA VAL A 162 2.68 25.22 1.85
C VAL A 162 1.78 26.28 1.21
N ARG A 163 2.07 26.68 -0.03
CA ARG A 163 1.33 27.73 -0.75
C ARG A 163 -0.15 27.39 -0.90
N VAL A 164 -0.48 26.11 -1.10
CA VAL A 164 -1.88 25.67 -1.26
C VAL A 164 -2.51 25.18 0.06
N GLY A 165 -1.82 25.33 1.20
CA GLY A 165 -2.32 24.95 2.51
C GLY A 165 -2.45 23.45 2.72
N LEU A 166 -1.65 22.64 2.02
CA LEU A 166 -1.65 21.18 2.11
C LEU A 166 -0.48 20.61 2.91
N ALA A 167 0.58 21.40 3.16
CA ALA A 167 1.74 20.92 3.88
C ALA A 167 1.38 20.47 5.30
N PHE A 168 2.08 19.45 5.81
CA PHE A 168 1.92 18.99 7.19
C PHE A 168 2.20 20.13 8.18
N ASP A 169 1.24 20.39 9.04
CA ASP A 169 1.33 21.37 10.12
C ASP A 169 1.57 20.66 11.45
N THR A 170 2.65 21.02 12.13
CA THR A 170 3.04 20.44 13.41
C THR A 170 2.09 20.78 14.56
N LYS A 171 1.32 21.87 14.46
CA LYS A 171 0.34 22.29 15.50
C LYS A 171 -0.92 21.45 15.40
N THR A 172 -1.50 21.34 14.20
CA THR A 172 -2.70 20.53 13.97
C THR A 172 -2.39 19.06 13.85
N ARG A 173 -1.15 18.72 13.51
CA ARG A 173 -0.65 17.38 13.21
C ARG A 173 -1.41 16.73 12.04
N GLU A 174 -1.77 17.54 11.05
CA GLU A 174 -2.49 17.15 9.84
C GLU A 174 -1.80 17.72 8.59
N GLY A 175 -2.06 17.15 7.44
CA GLY A 175 -1.55 17.60 6.16
C GLY A 175 -0.73 16.55 5.43
N ILE A 176 0.06 17.00 4.46
CA ILE A 176 0.83 16.16 3.54
C ILE A 176 2.31 16.45 3.70
N PHE A 177 3.12 15.40 3.78
CA PHE A 177 4.55 15.54 3.60
C PHE A 177 5.09 14.53 2.58
N CYS A 178 6.07 14.99 1.83
CA CYS A 178 6.83 14.16 0.91
C CYS A 178 7.97 13.49 1.68
N TYR A 179 8.07 12.17 1.64
CA TYR A 179 9.15 11.45 2.31
C TYR A 179 10.16 10.84 1.34
N ASN A 180 9.82 10.77 0.07
CA ASN A 180 10.73 10.38 -0.99
C ASN A 180 10.32 11.07 -2.29
N HIS A 181 11.30 11.71 -2.95
CA HIS A 181 11.14 12.45 -4.21
C HIS A 181 12.23 12.08 -5.20
N ALA A 182 12.98 11.02 -4.93
CA ALA A 182 14.00 10.53 -5.83
C ALA A 182 13.39 10.26 -7.20
N CYS A 183 14.06 10.71 -8.26
CA CYS A 183 13.60 10.56 -9.64
C CYS A 183 12.45 11.48 -10.07
N VAL A 184 12.21 12.61 -9.38
CA VAL A 184 11.36 13.68 -9.91
C VAL A 184 12.14 14.56 -10.89
N ASP A 185 13.47 14.39 -10.92
CA ASP A 185 14.34 15.16 -11.78
C ASP A 185 14.24 14.72 -13.24
N ARG A 186 13.83 15.65 -14.10
CA ARG A 186 13.60 15.43 -15.53
C ARG A 186 14.87 15.14 -16.34
N ASP A 187 16.03 15.55 -15.82
CA ASP A 187 17.30 15.47 -16.55
C ASP A 187 17.86 14.04 -16.69
N ILE A 188 17.32 13.11 -15.91
CA ILE A 188 17.75 11.73 -15.95
C ILE A 188 16.86 10.89 -16.87
N LEU A 189 16.61 11.21 -18.12
CA LEU A 189 16.06 10.27 -19.12
C LEU A 189 14.72 10.61 -19.79
N GLY A 190 14.10 11.77 -19.64
CA GLY A 190 12.76 12.03 -20.21
C GLY A 190 11.68 11.09 -19.66
N LYS A 191 11.89 10.51 -18.45
CA LYS A 191 11.03 9.52 -17.82
C LYS A 191 10.23 10.13 -16.67
N THR A 192 9.10 9.50 -16.37
CA THR A 192 8.26 9.86 -15.22
C THR A 192 9.02 9.71 -13.91
N GLY A 193 9.00 10.75 -13.08
CA GLY A 193 9.48 10.68 -11.71
C GLY A 193 8.51 9.93 -10.79
N ARG A 194 8.96 9.67 -9.56
CA ARG A 194 8.12 9.09 -8.50
C ARG A 194 8.11 10.02 -7.30
N LEU A 195 6.93 10.41 -6.88
CA LEU A 195 6.69 11.19 -5.68
C LEU A 195 5.99 10.31 -4.64
N PHE A 196 6.58 10.19 -3.47
CA PHE A 196 6.02 9.44 -2.35
C PHE A 196 5.58 10.40 -1.26
N VAL A 197 4.33 10.33 -0.87
CA VAL A 197 3.73 11.21 0.12
C VAL A 197 3.02 10.44 1.21
N ILE A 198 2.94 11.04 2.39
CA ILE A 198 2.07 10.62 3.48
C ILE A 198 1.11 11.76 3.79
N MET A 199 -0.16 11.43 3.82
CA MET A 199 -1.24 12.29 4.26
C MET A 199 -1.63 11.87 5.66
N ILE A 200 -1.78 12.82 6.57
CA ILE A 200 -2.18 12.60 7.96
C ILE A 200 -3.40 13.44 8.23
N ALA A 201 -4.43 12.83 8.81
CA ALA A 201 -5.67 13.52 9.17
C ALA A 201 -6.32 12.94 10.42
N LYS A 202 -7.09 13.77 11.12
CA LYS A 202 -7.86 13.36 12.28
C LYS A 202 -9.07 12.48 11.94
N GLN A 203 -9.57 12.61 10.71
CA GLN A 203 -10.72 11.84 10.22
C GLN A 203 -10.37 11.20 8.86
N ARG A 204 -10.84 9.97 8.64
CA ARG A 204 -10.63 9.24 7.38
C ARG A 204 -11.14 10.02 6.16
N THR A 205 -12.28 10.69 6.27
CA THR A 205 -12.86 11.52 5.20
C THR A 205 -11.95 12.68 4.77
N ASN A 206 -11.14 13.20 5.69
CA ASN A 206 -10.21 14.29 5.37
C ASN A 206 -9.02 13.80 4.55
N LEU A 207 -8.62 12.52 4.64
CA LEU A 207 -7.60 11.94 3.77
C LEU A 207 -8.01 12.02 2.30
N GLN A 208 -9.28 11.73 1.99
CA GLN A 208 -9.81 11.82 0.63
C GLN A 208 -9.73 13.25 0.09
N LYS A 209 -10.05 14.25 0.92
CA LYS A 209 -9.95 15.67 0.56
C LYS A 209 -8.50 16.09 0.31
N LEU A 210 -7.56 15.64 1.16
CA LEU A 210 -6.14 15.92 1.00
C LEU A 210 -5.63 15.29 -0.30
N ARG A 211 -6.01 14.03 -0.55
CA ARG A 211 -5.65 13.30 -1.77
C ARG A 211 -6.14 14.01 -3.01
N PHE A 212 -7.43 14.34 -3.07
CA PHE A 212 -8.03 15.03 -4.21
C PHE A 212 -7.31 16.36 -4.53
N LYS A 213 -7.07 17.19 -3.51
CA LYS A 213 -6.37 18.46 -3.70
C LYS A 213 -4.92 18.28 -4.15
N LEU A 214 -4.23 17.26 -3.65
CA LEU A 214 -2.88 16.93 -4.13
C LEU A 214 -2.90 16.50 -5.58
N GLU A 215 -3.84 15.64 -5.96
CA GLU A 215 -3.98 15.17 -7.35
C GLU A 215 -4.27 16.33 -8.31
N GLN A 216 -5.12 17.30 -7.93
CA GLN A 216 -5.31 18.53 -8.70
C GLN A 216 -4.01 19.34 -8.86
N LEU A 217 -3.27 19.54 -7.76
CA LEU A 217 -1.98 20.24 -7.81
C LEU A 217 -0.97 19.55 -8.74
N LEU A 218 -0.94 18.23 -8.75
CA LEU A 218 -0.05 17.45 -9.61
C LEU A 218 -0.48 17.49 -11.08
N GLU A 219 -1.78 17.53 -11.36
CA GLU A 219 -2.30 17.69 -12.74
C GLU A 219 -1.95 19.07 -13.30
N GLU A 220 -2.17 20.14 -12.55
CA GLU A 220 -1.81 21.50 -12.95
C GLU A 220 -0.31 21.67 -13.25
N ALA A 221 0.53 20.88 -12.62
CA ALA A 221 1.98 20.92 -12.79
C ALA A 221 2.49 20.14 -14.04
N LYS A 222 1.62 19.44 -14.75
CA LYS A 222 1.98 18.72 -15.99
C LYS A 222 2.09 19.65 -17.20
N TYR A 223 1.49 20.81 -17.14
CA TYR A 223 1.41 21.81 -18.21
C TYR A 223 2.22 23.06 -17.85
#